data_18d2dd088971ce46b9f9873591177313
#
_entry.id   18d2dd088971ce46b9f9873591177313
#
_cell.length_a   1.000
_cell.length_b   1.000
_cell.length_c   1.000
_cell.angle_alpha   90.00
_cell.angle_beta   90.00
_cell.angle_gamma   90.00
#
_symmetry.space_group_name_H-M   'P 1'
#
loop_
_entity.id
_entity.type
_entity.pdbx_description
1 polymer ?
#
loop_
_entity_poly.entity_id
_entity_poly.type
_entity_poly.pdbx_seq_one_letter_code
_entity_poly.pdbx_strand_id
1 'polypeptide(L)'
;LEINYCAACCLMPETNSVAFLQQAKKDRNLAVEDFRDAFGVTHEAAGMRMTNLMTEHLGMQLHFLRTDGAGAITRVYENDDLPLPSDVTGAVEGQIVCRRWSAREAFSERNRTTEHYQYTDTPAGTYWCSTQTGTTSEGDFSITVGVPFDDAKWFRGRETTKRSVSRCPDESCCRRPDAEVAARWTGKAWPSARVHQHMFTPLPRGDFPGVDDAEVFAFLDRHAED
;
A
#
# COMPACT_ATOMS: atom_id res chain seq x y z
N LEU A 1 4.81 6.69 19.68
CA LEU A 1 5.72 5.88 18.83
C LEU A 1 6.65 5.00 19.66
N GLU A 2 7.41 5.54 20.61
CA GLU A 2 8.40 4.83 21.45
C GLU A 2 7.77 3.68 22.26
N ILE A 3 6.61 3.88 22.86
CA ILE A 3 5.93 2.86 23.66
C ILE A 3 5.57 1.64 22.81
N ASN A 4 5.06 1.85 21.60
CA ASN A 4 4.72 0.76 20.69
C ASN A 4 5.98 0.01 20.20
N TYR A 5 7.08 0.74 20.00
CA TYR A 5 8.36 0.13 19.65
C TYR A 5 8.91 -0.74 20.79
N CYS A 6 8.91 -0.22 22.01
CA CYS A 6 9.34 -0.99 23.21
C CYS A 6 8.47 -2.23 23.40
N ALA A 7 7.15 -2.12 23.27
CA ALA A 7 6.24 -3.26 23.36
C ALA A 7 6.54 -4.31 22.27
N ALA A 8 6.79 -3.88 21.05
CA ALA A 8 7.18 -4.78 19.95
C ALA A 8 8.51 -5.50 20.24
N CYS A 9 9.49 -4.79 20.81
CA CYS A 9 10.77 -5.41 21.22
C CYS A 9 10.60 -6.45 22.32
N CYS A 10 9.66 -6.24 23.26
CA CYS A 10 9.37 -7.21 24.30
C CYS A 10 8.66 -8.46 23.76
N LEU A 11 7.68 -8.27 22.88
CA LEU A 11 6.90 -9.37 22.30
C LEU A 11 7.69 -10.15 21.23
N MET A 12 8.55 -9.47 20.50
CA MET A 12 9.39 -10.02 19.43
C MET A 12 10.87 -9.69 19.74
N PRO A 13 11.49 -10.38 20.71
CA PRO A 13 12.88 -10.12 21.11
C PRO A 13 13.83 -10.30 19.93
N GLU A 14 14.77 -9.38 19.77
CA GLU A 14 15.67 -9.30 18.62
C GLU A 14 16.36 -10.62 18.31
N THR A 15 17.02 -11.23 19.29
CA THR A 15 17.78 -12.48 19.11
C THR A 15 16.93 -13.59 18.51
N ASN A 16 15.73 -13.82 19.06
CA ASN A 16 14.83 -14.89 18.58
C ASN A 16 14.23 -14.54 17.22
N SER A 17 13.88 -13.28 17.04
CA SER A 17 13.30 -12.79 15.77
C SER A 17 14.31 -12.85 14.64
N VAL A 18 15.54 -12.42 14.86
CA VAL A 18 16.62 -12.49 13.86
C VAL A 18 16.93 -13.94 13.50
N ALA A 19 17.04 -14.82 14.49
CA ALA A 19 17.27 -16.25 14.25
C ALA A 19 16.14 -16.87 13.39
N PHE A 20 14.89 -16.53 13.70
CA PHE A 20 13.73 -16.97 12.90
C PHE A 20 13.82 -16.46 11.46
N LEU A 21 14.07 -15.17 11.25
CA LEU A 21 14.15 -14.57 9.94
C LEU A 21 15.33 -15.09 9.10
N GLN A 22 16.47 -15.32 9.74
CA GLN A 22 17.64 -15.93 9.07
C GLN A 22 17.34 -17.35 8.60
N GLN A 23 16.66 -18.16 9.44
CA GLN A 23 16.26 -19.50 9.04
C GLN A 23 15.24 -19.47 7.91
N ALA A 24 14.19 -18.64 8.03
CA ALA A 24 13.18 -18.48 6.99
C ALA A 24 13.77 -18.00 5.66
N LYS A 25 14.74 -17.08 5.69
CA LYS A 25 15.49 -16.65 4.49
C LYS A 25 16.28 -17.79 3.87
N LYS A 26 16.99 -18.58 4.69
CA LYS A 26 17.72 -19.76 4.23
C LYS A 26 16.82 -20.78 3.55
N ASP A 27 15.62 -20.96 4.09
CA ASP A 27 14.61 -21.87 3.55
C ASP A 27 13.81 -21.26 2.38
N ARG A 28 14.11 -20.01 2.02
CA ARG A 28 13.39 -19.21 0.98
C ARG A 28 11.88 -19.16 1.24
N ASN A 29 11.51 -18.97 2.48
CA ASN A 29 10.12 -18.98 2.94
C ASN A 29 9.82 -17.83 3.91
N LEU A 30 10.39 -16.64 3.66
CA LEU A 30 10.04 -15.45 4.42
C LEU A 30 8.55 -15.15 4.21
N ALA A 31 7.81 -15.01 5.31
CA ALA A 31 6.39 -14.66 5.31
C ALA A 31 6.04 -13.91 6.60
N VAL A 32 5.27 -12.83 6.46
CA VAL A 32 4.81 -12.04 7.62
C VAL A 32 3.88 -12.87 8.50
N GLU A 33 3.06 -13.71 7.88
CA GLU A 33 2.12 -14.62 8.54
C GLU A 33 2.81 -15.59 9.50
N ASP A 34 3.89 -16.25 9.06
CA ASP A 34 4.63 -17.18 9.89
C ASP A 34 5.33 -16.47 11.05
N PHE A 35 5.86 -15.27 10.82
CA PHE A 35 6.48 -14.46 11.85
C PHE A 35 5.42 -13.99 12.87
N ARG A 36 4.25 -13.52 12.40
CA ARG A 36 3.09 -13.18 13.23
C ARG A 36 2.70 -14.35 14.14
N ASP A 37 2.55 -15.53 13.58
CA ASP A 37 2.07 -16.72 14.30
C ASP A 37 3.11 -17.24 15.28
N ALA A 38 4.39 -17.18 14.92
CA ALA A 38 5.49 -17.57 15.81
C ALA A 38 5.58 -16.73 17.09
N PHE A 39 5.22 -15.44 17.01
CA PHE A 39 5.31 -14.53 18.14
C PHE A 39 3.94 -14.15 18.75
N GLY A 40 2.83 -14.60 18.17
CA GLY A 40 1.47 -14.35 18.66
C GLY A 40 1.07 -12.87 18.65
N VAL A 41 1.49 -12.13 17.63
CA VAL A 41 1.26 -10.68 17.50
C VAL A 41 0.28 -10.37 16.36
N THR A 42 -0.08 -9.10 16.20
CA THR A 42 -0.87 -8.68 15.03
C THR A 42 -0.04 -8.70 13.74
N HIS A 43 -0.68 -8.85 12.58
CA HIS A 43 -0.01 -8.83 11.29
C HIS A 43 0.73 -7.49 11.06
N GLU A 44 0.15 -6.38 11.49
CA GLU A 44 0.79 -5.05 11.42
C GLU A 44 2.06 -4.98 12.27
N ALA A 45 2.00 -5.44 13.53
CA ALA A 45 3.16 -5.44 14.41
C ALA A 45 4.27 -6.36 13.88
N ALA A 46 3.89 -7.54 13.35
CA ALA A 46 4.81 -8.47 12.71
C ALA A 46 5.48 -7.84 11.48
N GLY A 47 4.71 -7.27 10.57
CA GLY A 47 5.22 -6.63 9.36
C GLY A 47 6.21 -5.50 9.66
N MET A 48 5.86 -4.59 10.56
CA MET A 48 6.75 -3.49 10.97
C MET A 48 8.03 -4.00 11.62
N ARG A 49 7.93 -4.94 12.58
CA ARG A 49 9.10 -5.47 13.26
C ARG A 49 10.00 -6.25 12.32
N MET A 50 9.42 -7.10 11.49
CA MET A 50 10.12 -7.86 10.46
C MET A 50 10.89 -6.93 9.51
N THR A 51 10.26 -5.85 9.03
CA THR A 51 10.86 -4.85 8.16
C THR A 51 12.12 -4.24 8.79
N ASN A 52 12.02 -3.77 10.04
CA ASN A 52 13.16 -3.19 10.73
C ASN A 52 14.31 -4.18 10.90
N LEU A 53 14.00 -5.40 11.37
CA LEU A 53 15.02 -6.42 11.61
C LEU A 53 15.68 -6.92 10.33
N MET A 54 14.92 -7.01 9.23
CA MET A 54 15.48 -7.42 7.93
C MET A 54 16.40 -6.35 7.35
N THR A 55 16.08 -5.08 7.52
CA THR A 55 16.97 -3.97 7.15
C THR A 55 18.25 -4.02 7.96
N GLU A 56 18.12 -4.11 9.29
CA GLU A 56 19.24 -3.99 10.21
C GLU A 56 20.19 -5.21 10.20
N HIS A 57 19.63 -6.43 10.19
CA HIS A 57 20.40 -7.66 10.37
C HIS A 57 20.56 -8.51 9.12
N LEU A 58 19.70 -8.37 8.11
CA LEU A 58 19.77 -9.15 6.88
C LEU A 58 20.23 -8.31 5.67
N GLY A 59 20.42 -6.99 5.85
CA GLY A 59 20.85 -6.08 4.80
C GLY A 59 19.88 -6.00 3.62
N MET A 60 18.58 -6.19 3.87
CA MET A 60 17.56 -6.17 2.82
C MET A 60 16.93 -4.79 2.70
N GLN A 61 16.70 -4.36 1.46
CA GLN A 61 15.88 -3.20 1.14
C GLN A 61 14.43 -3.63 1.00
N LEU A 62 13.51 -2.91 1.62
CA LEU A 62 12.11 -3.26 1.60
C LEU A 62 11.22 -2.09 2.04
N HIS A 63 9.92 -2.23 1.80
CA HIS A 63 8.94 -1.26 2.26
C HIS A 63 7.82 -1.94 3.06
N PHE A 64 7.25 -1.18 3.96
CA PHE A 64 6.03 -1.48 4.69
C PHE A 64 5.04 -0.35 4.46
N LEU A 65 3.81 -0.68 4.08
CA LEU A 65 2.72 0.26 3.92
C LEU A 65 1.50 -0.21 4.70
N ARG A 66 0.86 0.71 5.41
CA ARG A 66 -0.51 0.54 5.86
C ARG A 66 -1.38 1.57 5.16
N THR A 67 -2.42 1.12 4.48
CA THR A 67 -3.39 2.03 3.84
C THR A 67 -4.79 1.79 4.39
N ASP A 68 -5.64 2.80 4.30
CA ASP A 68 -7.08 2.61 4.48
C ASP A 68 -7.73 2.00 3.22
N GLY A 69 -9.04 1.76 3.26
CA GLY A 69 -9.79 1.19 2.14
C GLY A 69 -9.84 2.07 0.90
N ALA A 70 -9.64 3.37 1.03
CA ALA A 70 -9.52 4.30 -0.10
C ALA A 70 -8.11 4.31 -0.71
N GLY A 71 -7.13 3.73 -0.02
CA GLY A 71 -5.74 3.67 -0.43
C GLY A 71 -4.89 4.81 0.12
N ALA A 72 -5.39 5.59 1.09
CA ALA A 72 -4.59 6.61 1.74
C ALA A 72 -3.58 5.95 2.70
N ILE A 73 -2.32 6.36 2.61
CA ILE A 73 -1.23 5.84 3.45
C ILE A 73 -1.41 6.35 4.88
N THR A 74 -1.55 5.43 5.83
CA THR A 74 -1.67 5.75 7.25
C THR A 74 -0.39 5.46 8.03
N ARG A 75 0.47 4.58 7.51
CA ARG A 75 1.83 4.31 8.00
C ARG A 75 2.71 3.86 6.86
N VAL A 76 3.96 4.26 6.93
CA VAL A 76 4.96 3.90 5.92
C VAL A 76 6.33 3.70 6.56
N TYR A 77 7.06 2.75 6.03
CA TYR A 77 8.51 2.61 6.15
C TYR A 77 9.01 2.19 4.77
N GLU A 78 10.06 2.81 4.30
CA GLU A 78 10.60 2.54 2.98
C GLU A 78 12.10 2.82 2.96
N ASN A 79 12.87 1.92 2.37
CA ASN A 79 14.31 2.08 2.11
C ASN A 79 14.74 1.38 0.80
N ASP A 80 13.78 1.15 -0.10
CA ASP A 80 13.95 0.39 -1.35
C ASP A 80 13.62 1.22 -2.61
N ASP A 81 13.59 2.55 -2.46
CA ASP A 81 13.29 3.51 -3.54
C ASP A 81 11.93 3.28 -4.22
N LEU A 82 10.94 2.70 -3.51
CA LEU A 82 9.58 2.62 -4.01
C LEU A 82 9.04 4.04 -4.29
N PRO A 83 8.52 4.34 -5.51
CA PRO A 83 8.07 5.69 -5.86
C PRO A 83 6.77 6.06 -5.14
N LEU A 84 6.89 6.36 -3.84
CA LEU A 84 5.75 6.75 -3.00
C LEU A 84 5.17 8.11 -3.42
N PRO A 85 3.84 8.26 -3.41
CA PRO A 85 3.23 9.57 -3.58
C PRO A 85 3.58 10.46 -2.39
N SER A 86 3.92 11.70 -2.65
CA SER A 86 4.21 12.71 -1.63
C SER A 86 3.52 14.03 -1.96
N ASP A 87 3.24 14.83 -0.94
CA ASP A 87 2.77 16.19 -1.11
C ASP A 87 3.95 17.16 -1.40
N VAL A 88 3.64 18.43 -1.49
CA VAL A 88 4.63 19.49 -1.76
C VAL A 88 5.66 19.66 -0.64
N THR A 89 5.42 19.11 0.55
CA THR A 89 6.34 19.12 1.69
C THR A 89 7.18 17.84 1.77
N GLY A 90 6.89 16.86 0.91
CA GLY A 90 7.51 15.54 0.94
C GLY A 90 6.80 14.56 1.90
N ALA A 91 5.67 14.94 2.49
CA ALA A 91 4.91 14.04 3.35
C ALA A 91 4.20 12.98 2.52
N VAL A 92 4.32 11.73 2.96
CA VAL A 92 3.75 10.54 2.30
C VAL A 92 2.46 10.10 2.97
N GLU A 93 2.35 10.24 4.29
CA GLU A 93 1.13 9.90 5.03
C GLU A 93 -0.06 10.75 4.54
N GLY A 94 -1.21 10.12 4.36
CA GLY A 94 -2.40 10.73 3.79
C GLY A 94 -2.46 10.72 2.26
N GLN A 95 -1.37 10.42 1.57
CA GLN A 95 -1.35 10.33 0.11
C GLN A 95 -1.95 9.02 -0.37
N ILE A 96 -2.62 9.05 -1.53
CA ILE A 96 -3.30 7.88 -2.09
C ILE A 96 -2.33 7.10 -2.97
N VAL A 97 -2.13 5.82 -2.66
CA VAL A 97 -1.31 4.92 -3.47
C VAL A 97 -1.98 4.58 -4.80
N CYS A 98 -1.17 4.19 -5.77
CA CYS A 98 -1.64 3.75 -7.08
C CYS A 98 -2.62 2.58 -6.97
N ARG A 99 -3.70 2.61 -7.76
CA ARG A 99 -4.69 1.52 -7.83
C ARG A 99 -4.11 0.19 -8.28
N ARG A 100 -2.99 0.22 -8.99
CA ARG A 100 -2.28 -0.96 -9.49
C ARG A 100 -1.35 -1.58 -8.47
N TRP A 101 -1.22 -0.96 -7.30
CA TRP A 101 -0.40 -1.53 -6.25
C TRP A 101 -1.15 -2.59 -5.47
N SER A 102 -0.40 -3.58 -5.00
CA SER A 102 -0.89 -4.68 -4.17
C SER A 102 -1.76 -4.21 -2.99
N ALA A 103 -1.36 -3.11 -2.35
CA ALA A 103 -2.09 -2.47 -1.25
C ALA A 103 -3.56 -2.15 -1.57
N ARG A 104 -3.90 -1.90 -2.85
CA ARG A 104 -5.27 -1.63 -3.30
C ARG A 104 -5.89 -2.81 -4.03
N GLU A 105 -5.13 -3.54 -4.86
CA GLU A 105 -5.67 -4.68 -5.61
C GLU A 105 -6.11 -5.82 -4.69
N ALA A 106 -5.50 -5.95 -3.51
CA ALA A 106 -5.88 -6.93 -2.51
C ALA A 106 -7.35 -6.83 -2.04
N PHE A 107 -7.95 -5.64 -2.08
CA PHE A 107 -9.36 -5.46 -1.72
C PHE A 107 -10.34 -6.10 -2.72
N SER A 108 -9.92 -6.33 -3.96
CA SER A 108 -10.73 -6.98 -4.99
C SER A 108 -10.77 -8.51 -4.88
N GLU A 109 -9.92 -9.10 -4.02
CA GLU A 109 -9.86 -10.54 -3.84
C GLU A 109 -11.11 -11.05 -3.11
N ARG A 110 -11.63 -12.19 -3.57
CA ARG A 110 -12.76 -12.87 -2.91
C ARG A 110 -12.39 -13.39 -1.53
N ASN A 111 -11.18 -13.90 -1.38
CA ASN A 111 -10.67 -14.39 -0.11
C ASN A 111 -9.74 -13.33 0.51
N ARG A 112 -10.25 -12.62 1.50
CA ARG A 112 -9.52 -11.61 2.25
C ARG A 112 -8.78 -12.16 3.47
N THR A 113 -8.87 -13.46 3.72
CA THR A 113 -8.21 -14.09 4.87
C THR A 113 -6.79 -14.55 4.56
N THR A 114 -6.45 -14.70 3.27
CA THR A 114 -5.11 -15.09 2.82
C THR A 114 -4.36 -13.88 2.28
N GLU A 115 -3.03 -13.92 2.39
CA GLU A 115 -2.17 -12.90 1.80
C GLU A 115 -2.31 -12.85 0.27
N HIS A 116 -2.38 -11.65 -0.26
CA HIS A 116 -2.35 -11.37 -1.69
C HIS A 116 -0.91 -11.12 -2.11
N TYR A 117 -0.41 -11.92 -3.03
CA TYR A 117 0.94 -11.79 -3.59
C TYR A 117 0.89 -11.22 -5.01
N GLN A 118 1.72 -10.21 -5.28
CA GLN A 118 1.72 -9.53 -6.56
C GLN A 118 3.09 -8.96 -6.91
N TYR A 119 3.42 -8.99 -8.20
CA TYR A 119 4.48 -8.18 -8.78
C TYR A 119 3.89 -6.89 -9.34
N THR A 120 4.54 -5.76 -9.06
CA THR A 120 4.16 -4.46 -9.61
C THR A 120 5.34 -3.84 -10.33
N ASP A 121 5.20 -3.62 -11.63
CA ASP A 121 6.18 -2.87 -12.43
C ASP A 121 5.94 -1.38 -12.22
N THR A 122 6.97 -0.65 -11.84
CA THR A 122 6.96 0.81 -11.64
C THR A 122 8.07 1.46 -12.47
N PRO A 123 8.06 2.78 -12.66
CA PRO A 123 9.19 3.47 -13.31
C PRO A 123 10.53 3.30 -12.60
N ALA A 124 10.53 3.02 -11.30
CA ALA A 124 11.75 2.78 -10.51
C ALA A 124 12.22 1.32 -10.53
N GLY A 125 11.36 0.39 -10.97
CA GLY A 125 11.68 -1.03 -11.01
C GLY A 125 10.47 -1.92 -10.72
N THR A 126 10.69 -3.22 -10.66
CA THR A 126 9.66 -4.19 -10.29
C THR A 126 9.77 -4.51 -8.81
N TYR A 127 8.65 -4.46 -8.11
CA TYR A 127 8.52 -4.83 -6.70
C TYR A 127 7.61 -6.04 -6.55
N TRP A 128 7.99 -6.94 -5.67
CA TRP A 128 7.13 -8.01 -5.18
C TRP A 128 6.52 -7.57 -3.84
N CYS A 129 5.23 -7.83 -3.65
CA CYS A 129 4.53 -7.45 -2.44
C CYS A 129 3.66 -8.60 -1.93
N SER A 130 3.60 -8.72 -0.60
CA SER A 130 2.59 -9.47 0.15
C SER A 130 1.68 -8.49 0.86
N THR A 131 0.37 -8.65 0.69
CA THR A 131 -0.64 -7.76 1.27
C THR A 131 -1.73 -8.55 1.98
N GLN A 132 -1.99 -8.21 3.23
CA GLN A 132 -3.12 -8.68 4.02
C GLN A 132 -4.12 -7.54 4.20
N THR A 133 -5.40 -7.81 3.92
CA THR A 133 -6.49 -6.87 4.20
C THR A 133 -7.16 -7.20 5.53
N GLY A 134 -7.74 -6.20 6.15
CA GLY A 134 -8.51 -6.34 7.39
C GLY A 134 -9.57 -5.26 7.51
N THR A 135 -10.42 -5.38 8.52
CA THR A 135 -11.49 -4.42 8.82
C THR A 135 -11.44 -4.04 10.29
N THR A 136 -11.58 -2.76 10.58
CA THR A 136 -11.72 -2.22 11.93
C THR A 136 -13.04 -1.44 12.05
N SER A 137 -13.33 -0.88 13.23
CA SER A 137 -14.44 0.06 13.42
C SER A 137 -14.31 1.33 12.56
N GLU A 138 -13.11 1.66 12.12
CA GLU A 138 -12.81 2.83 11.28
C GLU A 138 -12.89 2.53 9.79
N GLY A 139 -13.05 1.26 9.40
CA GLY A 139 -13.16 0.81 8.03
C GLY A 139 -12.14 -0.25 7.63
N ASP A 140 -12.09 -0.53 6.34
CA ASP A 140 -11.15 -1.48 5.75
C ASP A 140 -9.73 -0.88 5.71
N PHE A 141 -8.74 -1.75 5.83
CA PHE A 141 -7.34 -1.38 5.71
C PHE A 141 -6.53 -2.50 5.04
N SER A 142 -5.35 -2.17 4.53
CA SER A 142 -4.38 -3.15 4.07
C SER A 142 -3.02 -2.96 4.74
N ILE A 143 -2.31 -4.06 4.92
CA ILE A 143 -0.91 -4.12 5.37
C ILE A 143 -0.11 -4.76 4.26
N THR A 144 0.87 -4.06 3.74
CA THR A 144 1.73 -4.52 2.65
C THR A 144 3.18 -4.54 3.12
N VAL A 145 3.87 -5.63 2.86
CA VAL A 145 5.33 -5.72 2.91
C VAL A 145 5.81 -6.06 1.51
N GLY A 146 6.76 -5.32 1.01
CA GLY A 146 7.29 -5.55 -0.32
C GLY A 146 8.79 -5.37 -0.42
N VAL A 147 9.37 -5.89 -1.50
CA VAL A 147 10.81 -5.88 -1.78
C VAL A 147 11.05 -5.66 -3.27
N PRO A 148 12.23 -5.16 -3.66
CA PRO A 148 12.68 -5.19 -5.04
C PRO A 148 12.68 -6.62 -5.59
N PHE A 149 12.49 -6.75 -6.90
CA PHE A 149 12.37 -8.03 -7.62
C PHE A 149 13.46 -9.04 -7.26
N ASP A 150 14.70 -8.59 -7.14
CA ASP A 150 15.86 -9.45 -6.87
C ASP A 150 15.80 -10.14 -5.50
N ASP A 151 15.10 -9.55 -4.54
CA ASP A 151 14.93 -10.08 -3.20
C ASP A 151 13.65 -10.91 -3.02
N ALA A 152 12.73 -10.87 -3.98
CA ALA A 152 11.52 -11.70 -3.97
C ALA A 152 11.83 -13.21 -3.81
N LYS A 153 12.97 -13.65 -4.29
CA LYS A 153 13.46 -15.06 -4.22
C LYS A 153 13.49 -15.65 -2.81
N TRP A 154 13.49 -14.80 -1.78
CA TRP A 154 13.52 -15.23 -0.39
C TRP A 154 12.13 -15.42 0.22
N PHE A 155 11.09 -14.92 -0.45
CA PHE A 155 9.74 -14.86 0.09
C PHE A 155 8.84 -15.99 -0.39
N ARG A 156 7.87 -16.36 0.47
CA ARG A 156 6.72 -17.17 0.11
C ARG A 156 5.88 -16.40 -0.92
N GLY A 157 5.24 -17.12 -1.86
CA GLY A 157 4.37 -16.50 -2.86
C GLY A 157 5.09 -15.82 -4.01
N ARG A 158 6.43 -15.92 -4.09
CA ARG A 158 7.24 -15.41 -5.22
C ARG A 158 6.85 -16.00 -6.57
N GLU A 159 6.21 -17.17 -6.58
CA GLU A 159 5.71 -17.85 -7.79
C GLU A 159 4.39 -17.27 -8.31
N THR A 160 3.86 -16.24 -7.67
CA THR A 160 2.60 -15.61 -8.11
C THR A 160 2.70 -15.15 -9.55
N THR A 161 1.64 -15.40 -10.31
CA THR A 161 1.48 -14.89 -11.67
C THR A 161 0.77 -13.55 -11.73
N LYS A 162 0.28 -13.05 -10.58
CA LYS A 162 -0.36 -11.75 -10.50
C LYS A 162 0.68 -10.66 -10.73
N ARG A 163 0.46 -9.86 -11.76
CA ARG A 163 1.35 -8.77 -12.15
C ARG A 163 0.55 -7.58 -12.60
N SER A 164 0.98 -6.41 -12.17
CA SER A 164 0.34 -5.15 -12.46
C SER A 164 1.37 -4.12 -12.92
N VAL A 165 0.95 -3.10 -13.65
CA VAL A 165 1.84 -2.03 -14.12
C VAL A 165 1.37 -0.70 -13.57
N SER A 166 2.23 -0.04 -12.81
CA SER A 166 2.02 1.30 -12.28
C SER A 166 2.87 2.31 -13.05
N ARG A 167 2.29 3.43 -13.42
CA ARG A 167 3.01 4.57 -14.00
C ARG A 167 3.18 5.72 -13.02
N CYS A 168 2.80 5.50 -11.75
CA CYS A 168 2.96 6.53 -10.73
C CYS A 168 4.44 6.91 -10.55
N PRO A 169 4.73 8.18 -10.34
CA PRO A 169 3.80 9.25 -9.95
C PRO A 169 3.13 10.02 -11.10
N ASP A 170 2.99 9.47 -12.31
CA ASP A 170 2.26 10.12 -13.41
C ASP A 170 0.78 10.33 -13.02
N GLU A 171 0.42 11.56 -12.66
CA GLU A 171 -0.93 11.95 -12.26
C GLU A 171 -1.99 11.64 -13.33
N SER A 172 -1.60 11.50 -14.59
CA SER A 172 -2.51 11.21 -15.69
C SER A 172 -2.92 9.73 -15.78
N CYS A 173 -2.23 8.83 -15.07
CA CYS A 173 -2.32 7.40 -15.29
C CYS A 173 -3.62 6.78 -14.74
N CYS A 174 -3.93 7.02 -13.46
CA CYS A 174 -5.03 6.32 -12.77
C CYS A 174 -6.24 7.21 -12.49
N ARG A 175 -6.07 8.53 -12.52
CA ARG A 175 -7.12 9.50 -12.20
C ARG A 175 -7.94 9.93 -13.42
N ARG A 176 -7.59 9.43 -14.60
CA ARG A 176 -8.41 9.65 -15.80
C ARG A 176 -9.49 8.57 -15.87
N PRO A 177 -10.75 8.97 -15.85
CA PRO A 177 -11.84 8.07 -16.15
C PRO A 177 -11.72 7.56 -17.59
N ASP A 178 -12.38 6.43 -17.89
CA ASP A 178 -12.55 5.98 -19.26
C ASP A 178 -13.08 7.11 -20.16
N ALA A 179 -12.60 7.19 -21.39
CA ALA A 179 -12.91 8.31 -22.29
C ALA A 179 -14.41 8.49 -22.54
N GLU A 180 -15.17 7.39 -22.62
CA GLU A 180 -16.63 7.44 -22.84
C GLU A 180 -17.34 7.92 -21.57
N VAL A 181 -16.93 7.42 -20.40
CA VAL A 181 -17.45 7.83 -19.09
C VAL A 181 -17.09 9.29 -18.83
N ALA A 182 -15.86 9.70 -19.13
CA ALA A 182 -15.43 11.09 -19.02
C ALA A 182 -16.27 12.02 -19.92
N ALA A 183 -16.52 11.64 -21.16
CA ALA A 183 -17.34 12.45 -22.07
C ALA A 183 -18.77 12.62 -21.57
N ARG A 184 -19.34 11.60 -20.91
CA ARG A 184 -20.69 11.63 -20.34
C ARG A 184 -20.80 12.57 -19.13
N TRP A 185 -19.80 12.59 -18.24
CA TRP A 185 -19.86 13.26 -16.95
C TRP A 185 -19.04 14.54 -16.85
N THR A 186 -18.10 14.79 -17.77
CA THR A 186 -17.31 16.04 -17.78
C THR A 186 -18.24 17.25 -17.91
N GLY A 187 -18.17 18.14 -16.92
CA GLY A 187 -18.99 19.33 -16.84
C GLY A 187 -20.39 19.14 -16.22
N LYS A 188 -20.83 17.89 -15.99
CA LYS A 188 -22.06 17.56 -15.28
C LYS A 188 -21.81 17.25 -13.80
N ALA A 189 -20.71 16.52 -13.52
CA ALA A 189 -20.31 16.23 -12.15
C ALA A 189 -19.70 17.48 -11.51
N TRP A 190 -20.14 17.81 -10.32
CA TRP A 190 -19.56 18.87 -9.47
C TRP A 190 -19.42 20.26 -10.13
N PRO A 191 -20.44 20.82 -10.79
CA PRO A 191 -20.33 22.19 -11.30
C PRO A 191 -20.05 23.19 -10.18
N SER A 192 -20.55 22.94 -8.95
CA SER A 192 -20.30 23.76 -7.77
C SER A 192 -18.88 23.64 -7.21
N ALA A 193 -18.26 22.47 -7.28
CA ALA A 193 -16.88 22.28 -6.83
C ALA A 193 -15.89 23.10 -7.68
N ARG A 194 -16.11 23.20 -8.99
CA ARG A 194 -15.32 24.07 -9.86
C ARG A 194 -15.48 25.55 -9.54
N VAL A 195 -16.70 25.99 -9.20
CA VAL A 195 -16.98 27.38 -8.81
C VAL A 195 -16.29 27.72 -7.49
N HIS A 196 -16.15 26.77 -6.59
CA HIS A 196 -15.53 26.97 -5.28
C HIS A 196 -14.04 26.60 -5.23
N GLN A 197 -13.47 26.09 -6.31
CA GLN A 197 -12.05 25.71 -6.36
C GLN A 197 -11.13 26.89 -6.01
N HIS A 198 -11.52 28.13 -6.33
CA HIS A 198 -10.77 29.33 -5.96
C HIS A 198 -10.79 29.63 -4.46
N MET A 199 -11.77 29.13 -3.71
CA MET A 199 -11.81 29.27 -2.25
C MET A 199 -10.82 28.35 -1.53
N PHE A 200 -10.39 27.30 -2.20
CA PHE A 200 -9.38 26.34 -1.70
C PHE A 200 -7.97 26.61 -2.26
N THR A 201 -7.81 27.63 -3.11
CA THR A 201 -6.52 28.01 -3.69
C THR A 201 -5.45 28.43 -2.69
N PRO A 202 -5.76 28.94 -1.48
CA PRO A 202 -4.72 29.21 -0.48
C PRO A 202 -4.22 27.94 0.23
N LEU A 203 -4.91 26.81 0.12
CA LEU A 203 -4.45 25.56 0.72
C LEU A 203 -3.37 24.96 -0.17
N PRO A 204 -2.23 24.51 0.40
CA PRO A 204 -1.22 23.81 -0.34
C PRO A 204 -1.84 22.65 -1.11
N ARG A 205 -1.40 22.45 -2.35
CA ARG A 205 -1.77 21.24 -3.10
C ARG A 205 -1.23 20.04 -2.32
N GLY A 206 -2.10 19.23 -1.76
CA GLY A 206 -1.72 18.07 -0.94
C GLY A 206 -2.45 17.97 0.40
N ASP A 207 -3.03 19.07 0.90
CA ASP A 207 -3.81 19.04 2.16
C ASP A 207 -5.13 18.28 2.02
N PHE A 208 -5.58 18.07 0.78
CA PHE A 208 -6.71 17.20 0.47
C PHE A 208 -6.28 16.18 -0.60
N PRO A 209 -6.52 14.88 -0.36
CA PRO A 209 -6.41 13.92 -1.43
C PRO A 209 -7.32 14.40 -2.56
N GLY A 210 -6.75 14.66 -3.73
CA GLY A 210 -7.51 15.10 -4.88
C GLY A 210 -8.63 14.11 -5.17
N VAL A 211 -9.81 14.62 -5.53
CA VAL A 211 -10.95 13.76 -5.90
C VAL A 211 -10.51 12.86 -7.04
N ASP A 212 -10.67 11.55 -6.86
CA ASP A 212 -10.44 10.58 -7.91
C ASP A 212 -11.61 10.62 -8.90
N ASP A 213 -11.47 11.43 -9.94
CA ASP A 213 -12.52 11.61 -10.98
C ASP A 213 -12.96 10.28 -11.58
N ALA A 214 -12.07 9.29 -11.69
CA ALA A 214 -12.42 8.00 -12.23
C ALA A 214 -13.37 7.21 -11.30
N GLU A 215 -13.17 7.30 -9.97
CA GLU A 215 -14.10 6.69 -8.99
C GLU A 215 -15.44 7.42 -8.94
N VAL A 216 -15.40 8.76 -8.97
CA VAL A 216 -16.62 9.59 -8.99
C VAL A 216 -17.44 9.29 -10.23
N PHE A 217 -16.83 9.29 -11.40
CA PHE A 217 -17.54 9.04 -12.65
C PHE A 217 -18.05 7.60 -12.74
N ALA A 218 -17.29 6.62 -12.27
CA ALA A 218 -17.75 5.24 -12.19
C ALA A 218 -18.91 5.07 -11.19
N PHE A 219 -18.91 5.83 -10.10
CA PHE A 219 -20.03 5.86 -9.17
C PHE A 219 -21.27 6.46 -9.83
N LEU A 220 -21.15 7.62 -10.45
CA LEU A 220 -22.25 8.29 -11.13
C LEU A 220 -22.83 7.43 -12.27
N ASP A 221 -21.97 6.75 -13.03
CA ASP A 221 -22.38 5.89 -14.14
C ASP A 221 -23.19 4.67 -13.67
N ARG A 222 -22.83 4.09 -12.51
CA ARG A 222 -23.57 2.98 -11.89
C ARG A 222 -24.93 3.37 -11.32
N HIS A 223 -25.13 4.64 -10.97
CA HIS A 223 -26.35 5.14 -10.33
C HIS A 223 -27.18 6.06 -11.27
N ALA A 224 -26.79 6.17 -12.54
CA ALA A 224 -27.50 6.99 -13.52
C ALA A 224 -28.75 6.28 -14.10
N GLU A 225 -28.92 4.99 -13.81
CA GLU A 225 -30.04 4.16 -14.31
C GLU A 225 -31.19 4.04 -13.29
N ASP A 226 -31.05 4.65 -12.10
CA ASP A 226 -32.10 4.76 -11.09
C ASP A 226 -32.80 6.17 -11.17
#